data_456bd628af5213b9eb8a635ff000a7ea
#
_entry.id   456bd628af5213b9eb8a635ff000a7ea
#
_cell.length_a   1.000
_cell.length_b   1.000
_cell.length_c   1.000
_cell.angle_alpha   90.00
_cell.angle_beta   90.00
_cell.angle_gamma   90.00
#
_symmetry.space_group_name_H-M   'P 1'
#
loop_
_entity.id
_entity.type
_entity.pdbx_description
1 polymer ?
#
loop_
_entity_poly.entity_id
_entity_poly.type
_entity_poly.pdbx_seq_one_letter_code
_entity_poly.pdbx_strand_id
1 'polypeptide(L)'
;MAETFLELKDIHKSFGGVQALKGVDLTIRCGEIHCLAGENGSGKSTLIKVISGAHEPTKGEIYIEGERILHLNPIIAIEHGIQVIYQDFAIFPNLTVAENIAINRAVSTGAKLMNWKGAKELALEAM
;
A
#
# COMPACT_ATOMS: atom_id res chain seq x y z
N MET A 1 -16.67 16.73 11.70
CA MET A 1 -15.59 16.77 10.69
C MET A 1 -15.14 15.34 10.41
N ALA A 2 -14.83 15.03 9.15
CA ALA A 2 -14.31 13.71 8.84
C ALA A 2 -12.90 13.54 9.46
N GLU A 3 -12.68 12.39 10.09
CA GLU A 3 -11.42 12.04 10.73
C GLU A 3 -10.32 11.84 9.67
N THR A 4 -9.11 12.29 9.95
CA THR A 4 -7.96 12.10 9.05
C THR A 4 -7.48 10.66 9.15
N PHE A 5 -7.48 9.95 8.04
CA PHE A 5 -6.97 8.59 7.95
C PHE A 5 -5.45 8.57 7.69
N LEU A 6 -4.98 9.32 6.69
CA LEU A 6 -3.57 9.38 6.31
C LEU A 6 -3.11 10.83 6.22
N GLU A 7 -1.95 11.12 6.79
CA GLU A 7 -1.30 12.42 6.66
C GLU A 7 0.18 12.23 6.34
N LEU A 8 0.63 12.88 5.27
CA LEU A 8 2.03 12.96 4.85
C LEU A 8 2.51 14.38 5.05
N LYS A 9 3.68 14.55 5.67
CA LYS A 9 4.30 15.86 5.93
C LYS A 9 5.71 15.92 5.37
N ASP A 10 5.94 16.88 4.49
CA ASP A 10 7.26 17.20 3.91
C ASP A 10 7.95 15.94 3.34
N ILE A 11 7.22 15.12 2.60
CA ILE A 11 7.74 13.87 2.05
C ILE A 11 8.70 14.12 0.89
N HIS A 12 9.93 13.67 1.07
CA HIS A 12 10.97 13.65 0.04
C HIS A 12 11.33 12.22 -0.32
N LYS A 13 11.61 11.97 -1.58
CA LYS A 13 12.17 10.70 -2.07
C LYS A 13 13.15 10.95 -3.19
N SER A 14 14.36 10.42 -3.03
CA SER A 14 15.41 10.48 -4.03
C SER A 14 15.89 9.09 -4.44
N PHE A 15 16.24 8.92 -5.69
CA PHE A 15 16.83 7.71 -6.26
C PHE A 15 18.09 8.11 -7.04
N GLY A 16 19.27 7.68 -6.59
CA GLY A 16 20.52 7.89 -7.31
C GLY A 16 20.78 9.34 -7.74
N GLY A 17 20.43 10.33 -6.91
CA GLY A 17 20.58 11.75 -7.21
C GLY A 17 19.37 12.40 -7.90
N VAL A 18 18.37 11.64 -8.36
CA VAL A 18 17.12 12.17 -8.89
C VAL A 18 16.10 12.30 -7.77
N GLN A 19 15.63 13.51 -7.52
CA GLN A 19 14.63 13.79 -6.51
C GLN A 19 13.23 13.60 -7.10
N ALA A 20 12.59 12.47 -6.78
CA ALA A 20 11.26 12.10 -7.28
C ALA A 20 10.14 12.79 -6.52
N LEU A 21 10.30 13.01 -5.20
CA LEU A 21 9.39 13.78 -4.36
C LEU A 21 10.17 14.88 -3.65
N LYS A 22 9.60 16.09 -3.62
CA LYS A 22 10.27 17.33 -3.19
C LYS A 22 9.44 18.07 -2.13
N GLY A 23 9.18 17.44 -0.98
CA GLY A 23 8.39 18.04 0.09
C GLY A 23 6.89 17.99 -0.20
N VAL A 24 6.36 16.78 -0.33
CA VAL A 24 4.93 16.56 -0.60
C VAL A 24 4.16 16.47 0.70
N ASP A 25 3.13 17.31 0.83
CA ASP A 25 2.11 17.23 1.87
C ASP A 25 0.83 16.64 1.28
N LEU A 26 0.21 15.71 1.98
CA LEU A 26 -1.04 15.09 1.59
C LEU A 26 -1.85 14.72 2.83
N THR A 27 -3.14 15.02 2.81
CA THR A 27 -4.08 14.60 3.86
C THR A 27 -5.25 13.89 3.21
N ILE A 28 -5.55 12.67 3.64
CA ILE A 28 -6.71 11.89 3.21
C ILE A 28 -7.60 11.62 4.41
N ARG A 29 -8.89 11.92 4.29
CA ARG A 29 -9.89 11.74 5.34
C ARG A 29 -10.66 10.43 5.15
N CYS A 30 -11.20 9.92 6.25
CA CYS A 30 -12.10 8.77 6.20
C CYS A 30 -13.31 9.05 5.29
N GLY A 31 -13.64 8.10 4.40
CA GLY A 31 -14.76 8.22 3.46
C GLY A 31 -14.52 9.17 2.28
N GLU A 32 -13.30 9.72 2.11
CA GLU A 32 -12.94 10.62 1.02
C GLU A 32 -12.53 9.83 -0.22
N ILE A 33 -12.97 10.31 -1.39
CA ILE A 33 -12.41 9.91 -2.69
C ILE A 33 -11.39 10.96 -3.10
N HIS A 34 -10.11 10.61 -3.05
CA HIS A 34 -9.01 11.51 -3.37
C HIS A 34 -8.38 11.18 -4.72
N CYS A 35 -8.36 12.15 -5.63
CA CYS A 35 -7.84 11.99 -6.98
C CYS A 35 -6.45 12.59 -7.11
N LEU A 36 -5.45 11.78 -7.42
CA LEU A 36 -4.07 12.24 -7.64
C LEU A 36 -3.81 12.44 -9.14
N ALA A 37 -3.79 13.68 -9.58
CA ALA A 37 -3.57 14.06 -10.98
C ALA A 37 -2.18 14.66 -11.19
N GLY A 38 -1.63 14.48 -12.38
CA GLY A 38 -0.34 15.04 -12.78
C GLY A 38 0.20 14.37 -14.05
N GLU A 39 1.20 14.97 -14.65
CA GLU A 39 1.88 14.43 -15.83
C GLU A 39 2.71 13.17 -15.51
N ASN A 40 3.11 12.45 -16.56
CA ASN A 40 4.04 11.32 -16.40
C ASN A 40 5.38 11.85 -15.86
N GLY A 41 5.93 11.17 -14.86
CA GLY A 41 7.15 11.59 -14.19
C GLY A 41 6.97 12.64 -13.08
N SER A 42 5.73 13.03 -12.74
CA SER A 42 5.45 13.97 -11.64
C SER A 42 5.56 13.37 -10.23
N GLY A 43 5.93 12.10 -10.10
CA GLY A 43 6.11 11.43 -8.80
C GLY A 43 4.89 10.69 -8.26
N LYS A 44 3.76 10.64 -8.98
CA LYS A 44 2.53 9.94 -8.52
C LYS A 44 2.78 8.49 -8.09
N SER A 45 3.40 7.70 -8.94
CA SER A 45 3.71 6.29 -8.64
C SER A 45 4.69 6.14 -7.48
N THR A 46 5.61 7.08 -7.32
CA THR A 46 6.55 7.11 -6.19
C THR A 46 5.79 7.43 -4.89
N LEU A 47 4.86 8.37 -4.92
CA LEU A 47 4.04 8.71 -3.75
C LEU A 47 3.17 7.51 -3.31
N ILE A 48 2.53 6.83 -4.27
CA ILE A 48 1.76 5.61 -3.97
C ILE A 48 2.65 4.52 -3.35
N LYS A 49 3.88 4.34 -3.86
CA LYS A 49 4.83 3.38 -3.28
C LYS A 49 5.30 3.77 -1.89
N VAL A 50 5.38 5.05 -1.57
CA VAL A 50 5.65 5.53 -0.20
C VAL A 50 4.45 5.23 0.70
N ILE A 51 3.24 5.53 0.28
CA ILE A 51 2.00 5.26 1.03
C ILE A 51 1.81 3.76 1.30
N SER A 52 2.15 2.91 0.34
CA SER A 52 2.07 1.46 0.49
C SER A 52 3.23 0.83 1.28
N GLY A 53 4.21 1.62 1.70
CA GLY A 53 5.41 1.13 2.39
C GLY A 53 6.40 0.41 1.49
N ALA A 54 6.19 0.38 0.16
CA ALA A 54 7.13 -0.23 -0.79
C ALA A 54 8.42 0.60 -0.94
N HIS A 55 8.36 1.89 -0.65
CA HIS A 55 9.51 2.79 -0.58
C HIS A 55 9.48 3.61 0.69
N GLU A 56 10.57 3.57 1.44
CA GLU A 56 10.78 4.47 2.57
C GLU A 56 11.08 5.89 2.05
N PRO A 57 10.46 6.95 2.61
CA PRO A 57 10.81 8.33 2.27
C PRO A 57 12.24 8.64 2.69
N THR A 58 12.94 9.51 1.97
CA THR A 58 14.27 9.99 2.34
C THR A 58 14.18 11.00 3.50
N LYS A 59 13.06 11.75 3.56
CA LYS A 59 12.73 12.72 4.61
C LYS A 59 11.23 12.90 4.66
N GLY A 60 10.73 13.35 5.80
CA GLY A 60 9.32 13.64 6.06
C GLY A 60 8.70 12.68 7.06
N GLU A 61 7.44 12.84 7.32
CA GLU A 61 6.71 12.09 8.34
C GLU A 61 5.40 11.53 7.77
N ILE A 62 5.08 10.33 8.19
CA ILE A 62 3.84 9.63 7.83
C ILE A 62 3.03 9.41 9.09
N TYR A 63 1.76 9.76 9.05
CA TYR A 63 0.80 9.52 10.12
C TYR A 63 -0.37 8.72 9.58
N ILE A 64 -0.80 7.69 10.29
CA ILE A 64 -2.01 6.91 10.01
C ILE A 64 -2.89 6.99 11.25
N GLU A 65 -4.14 7.42 11.08
CA GLU A 65 -5.11 7.61 12.17
C GLU A 65 -4.56 8.45 13.33
N GLY A 66 -3.70 9.45 13.00
CA GLY A 66 -3.06 10.34 13.97
C GLY A 66 -1.80 9.76 14.64
N GLU A 67 -1.48 8.51 14.42
CA GLU A 67 -0.27 7.87 14.94
C GLU A 67 0.90 8.04 13.95
N ARG A 68 2.06 8.48 14.45
CA ARG A 68 3.27 8.62 13.64
C ARG A 68 3.90 7.25 13.37
N ILE A 69 4.03 6.90 12.11
CA ILE A 69 4.66 5.66 11.66
C ILE A 69 6.12 5.94 11.32
N LEU A 70 7.04 5.42 12.13
CA LEU A 70 8.48 5.66 11.95
C LEU A 70 9.06 4.90 10.75
N HIS A 71 8.64 3.67 10.55
CA HIS A 71 9.08 2.79 9.45
C HIS A 71 7.89 2.10 8.84
N LEU A 72 7.32 2.70 7.81
CA LEU A 72 6.23 2.09 7.06
C LEU A 72 6.81 1.07 6.08
N ASN A 73 6.35 -0.17 6.21
CA ASN A 73 6.62 -1.25 5.27
C ASN A 73 5.29 -1.84 4.76
N PRO A 74 5.28 -2.68 3.70
CA PRO A 74 4.04 -3.20 3.13
C PRO A 74 3.17 -3.98 4.11
N ILE A 75 3.76 -4.68 5.08
CA ILE A 75 3.02 -5.45 6.08
C ILE A 75 2.26 -4.50 7.02
N ILE A 76 2.96 -3.50 7.56
CA ILE A 76 2.37 -2.47 8.43
C ILE A 76 1.29 -1.68 7.68
N ALA A 77 1.52 -1.34 6.41
CA ALA A 77 0.53 -0.66 5.59
C ALA A 77 -0.77 -1.48 5.46
N ILE A 78 -0.66 -2.78 5.21
CA ILE A 78 -1.81 -3.70 5.12
C ILE A 78 -2.52 -3.85 6.48
N GLU A 79 -1.79 -3.92 7.58
CA GLU A 79 -2.34 -3.97 8.94
C GLU A 79 -3.18 -2.74 9.27
N HIS A 80 -2.79 -1.56 8.77
CA HIS A 80 -3.57 -0.31 8.86
C HIS A 80 -4.65 -0.18 7.76
N GLY A 81 -4.92 -1.23 6.98
CA GLY A 81 -5.97 -1.24 5.96
C GLY A 81 -5.59 -0.58 4.63
N ILE A 82 -4.33 -0.20 4.42
CA ILE A 82 -3.87 0.35 3.15
C ILE A 82 -3.65 -0.80 2.17
N GLN A 83 -4.44 -0.83 1.10
CA GLN A 83 -4.28 -1.79 0.01
C GLN A 83 -4.08 -1.06 -1.31
N VAL A 84 -3.15 -1.55 -2.12
CA VAL A 84 -2.79 -0.93 -3.41
C VAL A 84 -3.04 -1.92 -4.54
N ILE A 85 -3.72 -1.43 -5.56
CA ILE A 85 -3.87 -2.13 -6.84
C ILE A 85 -2.86 -1.50 -7.80
N TYR A 86 -1.84 -2.27 -8.17
CA TYR A 86 -0.87 -1.85 -9.17
C TYR A 86 -1.39 -2.07 -10.59
N GLN A 87 -0.86 -1.32 -11.53
CA GLN A 87 -1.23 -1.41 -12.95
C GLN A 87 -0.87 -2.78 -13.55
N ASP A 88 0.23 -3.37 -13.09
CA ASP A 88 0.62 -4.73 -13.47
C ASP A 88 -0.10 -5.75 -12.58
N PHE A 89 -0.86 -6.64 -13.20
CA PHE A 89 -1.53 -7.73 -12.50
C PHE A 89 -0.49 -8.72 -11.96
N ALA A 90 -0.25 -8.71 -10.67
CA ALA A 90 0.55 -9.72 -9.99
C ALA A 90 -0.25 -11.03 -9.87
N ILE A 91 -0.43 -11.72 -10.98
CA ILE A 91 -1.09 -13.03 -11.04
C ILE A 91 -0.02 -14.10 -11.14
N PHE A 92 -0.13 -15.13 -10.34
CA PHE A 92 0.67 -16.33 -10.45
C PHE A 92 0.01 -17.30 -11.44
N PRO A 93 0.51 -17.43 -12.68
CA PRO A 93 -0.16 -18.17 -13.73
C PRO A 93 -0.23 -19.69 -13.46
N ASN A 94 0.63 -20.18 -12.56
CA ASN A 94 0.67 -21.58 -12.15
C ASN A 94 -0.30 -21.91 -11.01
N LEU A 95 -0.99 -20.90 -10.47
CA LEU A 95 -1.94 -21.05 -9.36
C LEU A 95 -3.37 -20.89 -9.88
N THR A 96 -4.31 -21.57 -9.24
CA THR A 96 -5.73 -21.39 -9.49
C THR A 96 -6.21 -20.02 -9.02
N VAL A 97 -7.40 -19.60 -9.43
CA VAL A 97 -8.03 -18.35 -8.99
C VAL A 97 -8.15 -18.30 -7.46
N ALA A 98 -8.60 -19.39 -6.83
CA ALA A 98 -8.73 -19.49 -5.38
C ALA A 98 -7.39 -19.29 -4.66
N GLU A 99 -6.31 -19.86 -5.21
CA GLU A 99 -4.96 -19.69 -4.67
C GLU A 99 -4.42 -18.29 -4.84
N ASN A 100 -4.63 -17.68 -6.01
CA ASN A 100 -4.25 -16.29 -6.24
C ASN A 100 -4.95 -15.32 -5.26
N ILE A 101 -6.22 -15.56 -4.93
CA ILE A 101 -6.95 -14.76 -3.94
C ILE A 101 -6.43 -15.02 -2.52
N ALA A 102 -6.15 -16.27 -2.18
CA ALA A 102 -5.77 -16.67 -0.82
C ALA A 102 -4.30 -16.45 -0.47
N ILE A 103 -3.41 -16.22 -1.48
CA ILE A 103 -1.97 -16.20 -1.27
C ILE A 103 -1.52 -15.12 -0.27
N ASN A 104 -2.12 -13.95 -0.31
CA ASN A 104 -1.77 -12.85 0.59
C ASN A 104 -2.04 -13.23 2.05
N ARG A 105 -3.15 -13.92 2.32
CA ARG A 105 -3.48 -14.39 3.67
C ARG A 105 -2.59 -15.55 4.12
N ALA A 106 -2.23 -16.45 3.20
CA ALA A 106 -1.29 -17.52 3.50
C ALA A 106 0.10 -16.99 3.86
N VAL A 107 0.57 -15.95 3.17
CA VAL A 107 1.85 -15.29 3.46
C VAL A 107 1.80 -14.55 4.80
N SER A 108 0.74 -13.79 5.09
CA SER A 108 0.60 -13.03 6.34
C SER A 108 0.48 -13.91 7.59
N THR A 109 -0.09 -15.12 7.45
CA THR A 109 -0.20 -16.09 8.56
C THR A 109 1.04 -16.98 8.73
N GLY A 110 2.08 -16.81 7.89
CA GLY A 110 3.30 -17.62 7.95
C GLY A 110 3.07 -19.11 7.65
N ALA A 111 2.01 -19.44 6.94
CA ALA A 111 1.65 -20.82 6.61
C ALA A 111 2.72 -21.45 5.72
N LYS A 112 3.40 -22.48 6.23
CA LYS A 112 4.40 -23.27 5.48
C LYS A 112 3.77 -24.12 4.37
N LEU A 113 2.47 -24.39 4.44
CA LEU A 113 1.71 -25.18 3.48
C LEU A 113 0.33 -24.53 3.29
N MET A 114 -0.07 -24.34 2.04
CA MET A 114 -1.38 -23.81 1.72
C MET A 114 -2.47 -24.83 2.01
N ASN A 115 -3.38 -24.52 2.92
CA ASN A 115 -4.56 -25.35 3.17
C ASN A 115 -5.60 -25.10 2.07
N TRP A 116 -5.75 -26.04 1.14
CA TRP A 116 -6.63 -25.98 -0.02
C TRP A 116 -8.11 -25.75 0.32
N LYS A 117 -8.61 -26.34 1.41
CA LYS A 117 -9.99 -26.12 1.86
C LYS A 117 -10.18 -24.68 2.34
N GLY A 118 -9.28 -24.17 3.17
CA GLY A 118 -9.32 -22.80 3.66
C GLY A 118 -9.12 -21.75 2.55
N ALA A 119 -8.29 -22.03 1.54
CA ALA A 119 -8.11 -21.16 0.39
C ALA A 119 -9.39 -21.00 -0.45
N LYS A 120 -10.15 -22.09 -0.62
CA LYS A 120 -11.41 -22.08 -1.36
C LYS A 120 -12.53 -21.34 -0.61
N GLU A 121 -12.62 -21.51 0.70
CA GLU A 121 -13.57 -20.78 1.56
C GLU A 121 -13.29 -19.28 1.53
N LEU A 122 -12.02 -18.88 1.66
CA LEU A 122 -11.57 -17.50 1.56
C LEU A 122 -11.86 -16.84 0.21
N ALA A 123 -11.67 -17.59 -0.88
CA ALA A 123 -11.98 -17.08 -2.21
C ALA A 123 -13.49 -16.84 -2.38
N LEU A 124 -14.34 -17.68 -1.79
CA LEU A 124 -15.80 -17.52 -1.81
C LEU A 124 -16.27 -16.33 -0.94
N GLU A 125 -15.59 -16.04 0.17
CA GLU A 125 -15.88 -14.88 1.01
C GLU A 125 -15.47 -13.55 0.35
N ALA A 126 -14.47 -13.59 -0.54
CA ALA A 126 -13.93 -12.40 -1.22
C ALA A 126 -14.68 -12.05 -2.52
N MET A 127 -15.56 -12.93 -3.02
CA MET A 127 -16.38 -12.72 -4.23
C MET A 127 -17.79 -12.26 -3.89
#